data_64136ea56fb17b0013b957602080ecb9
#
_entry.id   64136ea56fb17b0013b957602080ecb9
#
_cell.length_a   1.000
_cell.length_b   1.000
_cell.length_c   1.000
_cell.angle_alpha   90.00
_cell.angle_beta   90.00
_cell.angle_gamma   90.00
#
_symmetry.space_group_name_H-M   'P 1'
#
loop_
_entity.id
_entity.type
_entity.pdbx_description
1 polymer ?
#
loop_
_entity_poly.entity_id
_entity_poly.type
_entity_poly.pdbx_seq_one_letter_code
_entity_poly.pdbx_strand_id
1 'polypeptide(L)'
;FHRTSLAVGRENTVVATCDVEIAEYVESIGGRAVLTSSDHERATNRVAEAVNVLEADGGGCVDIVAMVQGDEPLVGPESLRRVVECMSDPDVQIANLVYPTSNPEEIVDPNNVKVVIDRLKNALYFSRAAIPASMNSSNVFSALIQTGVFAFRREALLLFNELEESNLEKI
;
A
#
# COMPACT_ATOMS: atom_id res chain seq x y z
N PHE A 1 -8.52 10.90 -0.09
CA PHE A 1 -9.93 10.49 0.02
C PHE A 1 -10.64 10.44 -1.33
N HIS A 2 -10.82 11.59 -2.05
CA HIS A 2 -11.65 11.64 -3.28
C HIS A 2 -11.24 10.62 -4.36
N ARG A 3 -9.94 10.49 -4.65
CA ARG A 3 -9.46 9.56 -5.68
C ARG A 3 -9.73 8.09 -5.33
N THR A 4 -9.58 7.75 -4.06
CA THR A 4 -9.91 6.42 -3.54
C THR A 4 -11.42 6.16 -3.64
N SER A 5 -12.24 7.14 -3.25
CA SER A 5 -13.71 7.04 -3.36
C SER A 5 -14.20 6.84 -4.80
N LEU A 6 -13.51 7.42 -5.79
CA LEU A 6 -13.82 7.18 -7.21
C LEU A 6 -13.49 5.75 -7.67
N ALA A 7 -12.60 5.05 -6.95
CA ALA A 7 -12.25 3.68 -7.27
C ALA A 7 -13.21 2.66 -6.67
N VAL A 8 -13.50 2.78 -5.36
CA VAL A 8 -14.17 1.74 -4.57
C VAL A 8 -15.49 2.19 -3.93
N GLY A 9 -15.93 3.41 -4.18
CA GLY A 9 -17.10 4.01 -3.54
C GLY A 9 -16.74 4.75 -2.24
N ARG A 10 -17.56 5.75 -1.91
CA ARG A 10 -17.37 6.57 -0.71
C ARG A 10 -17.63 5.77 0.56
N GLU A 11 -18.60 4.90 0.53
CA GLU A 11 -19.00 3.99 1.62
C GLU A 11 -17.90 2.99 2.00
N ASN A 12 -17.04 2.64 1.03
CA ASN A 12 -15.91 1.73 1.21
C ASN A 12 -14.58 2.47 1.47
N THR A 13 -14.63 3.81 1.58
CA THR A 13 -13.42 4.64 1.76
C THR A 13 -13.39 5.24 3.14
N VAL A 14 -12.35 4.90 3.91
CA VAL A 14 -12.12 5.39 5.26
C VAL A 14 -10.73 5.99 5.36
N VAL A 15 -10.58 7.09 6.10
CA VAL A 15 -9.28 7.69 6.42
C VAL A 15 -8.90 7.27 7.84
N ALA A 16 -7.80 6.53 7.97
CA ALA A 16 -7.22 6.15 9.25
C ALA A 16 -6.12 7.17 9.63
N THR A 17 -6.28 7.86 10.73
CA THR A 17 -5.35 8.91 11.16
C THR A 17 -5.29 9.01 12.69
N CYS A 18 -4.17 9.46 13.25
CA CYS A 18 -4.06 9.85 14.65
C CYS A 18 -4.31 11.36 14.86
N ASP A 19 -4.48 12.12 13.78
CA ASP A 19 -4.63 13.56 13.79
C ASP A 19 -6.13 13.93 13.76
N VAL A 20 -6.58 14.58 14.83
CA VAL A 20 -7.99 14.99 14.98
C VAL A 20 -8.40 16.00 13.91
N GLU A 21 -7.51 16.94 13.54
CA GLU A 21 -7.79 17.94 12.52
C GLU A 21 -8.03 17.28 11.15
N ILE A 22 -7.26 16.25 10.81
CA ILE A 22 -7.47 15.47 9.59
C ILE A 22 -8.81 14.73 9.64
N ALA A 23 -9.16 14.11 10.76
CA ALA A 23 -10.43 13.42 10.92
C ALA A 23 -11.62 14.38 10.76
N GLU A 24 -11.62 15.50 11.45
CA GLU A 24 -12.65 16.54 11.37
C GLU A 24 -12.79 17.10 9.94
N TYR A 25 -11.66 17.34 9.26
CA TYR A 25 -11.70 17.78 7.86
C TYR A 25 -12.34 16.75 6.95
N VAL A 26 -11.95 15.47 7.08
CA VAL A 26 -12.52 14.37 6.27
C VAL A 26 -14.03 14.28 6.49
N GLU A 27 -14.50 14.38 7.73
CA GLU A 27 -15.91 14.35 8.06
C GLU A 27 -16.65 15.58 7.50
N SER A 28 -16.03 16.77 7.56
CA SER A 28 -16.62 18.00 7.01
C SER A 28 -16.91 17.94 5.51
N ILE A 29 -16.12 17.14 4.77
CA ILE A 29 -16.34 16.90 3.34
C ILE A 29 -17.19 15.64 3.07
N GLY A 30 -17.82 15.08 4.12
CA GLY A 30 -18.71 13.93 4.07
C GLY A 30 -17.95 12.59 3.90
N GLY A 31 -16.67 12.53 4.24
CA GLY A 31 -15.91 11.29 4.34
C GLY A 31 -16.16 10.60 5.69
N ARG A 32 -15.59 9.40 5.83
CA ARG A 32 -15.52 8.66 7.09
C ARG A 32 -14.06 8.62 7.56
N ALA A 33 -13.83 8.93 8.83
CA ALA A 33 -12.52 8.83 9.46
C ALA A 33 -12.57 7.85 10.65
N VAL A 34 -11.43 7.24 10.94
CA VAL A 34 -11.17 6.43 12.14
C VAL A 34 -9.94 6.99 12.82
N LEU A 35 -10.09 7.45 14.06
CA LEU A 35 -8.97 7.84 14.89
C LEU A 35 -8.25 6.58 15.40
N THR A 36 -6.94 6.54 15.19
CA THR A 36 -6.06 5.43 15.55
C THR A 36 -4.96 5.92 16.47
N SER A 37 -4.26 4.99 17.16
CA SER A 37 -3.13 5.34 18.04
C SER A 37 -2.06 6.15 17.31
N SER A 38 -1.45 7.09 18.02
CA SER A 38 -0.25 7.81 17.59
C SER A 38 1.02 6.95 17.60
N ASP A 39 0.99 5.80 18.28
CA ASP A 39 2.16 4.95 18.49
C ASP A 39 2.49 4.07 17.27
N HIS A 40 1.66 4.08 16.27
CA HIS A 40 1.91 3.31 15.04
C HIS A 40 3.04 3.92 14.21
N GLU A 41 4.14 3.18 14.10
CA GLU A 41 5.27 3.52 13.24
C GLU A 41 5.04 3.10 11.78
N ARG A 42 4.24 2.04 11.54
CA ARG A 42 3.98 1.50 10.22
C ARG A 42 2.54 1.78 9.78
N ALA A 43 2.36 2.09 8.51
CA ALA A 43 1.03 2.28 7.92
C ALA A 43 0.14 1.03 8.07
N THR A 44 0.72 -0.16 7.97
CA THR A 44 -0.01 -1.44 8.11
C THR A 44 -0.60 -1.63 9.51
N ASN A 45 0.11 -1.23 10.57
CA ASN A 45 -0.42 -1.28 11.95
C ASN A 45 -1.63 -0.35 12.10
N ARG A 46 -1.54 0.88 11.58
CA ARG A 46 -2.64 1.85 11.59
C ARG A 46 -3.86 1.33 10.85
N VAL A 47 -3.66 0.75 9.67
CA VAL A 47 -4.75 0.20 8.86
C VAL A 47 -5.39 -1.01 9.54
N ALA A 48 -4.60 -1.89 10.19
CA ALA A 48 -5.13 -3.03 10.94
C ALA A 48 -5.99 -2.57 12.13
N GLU A 49 -5.55 -1.56 12.89
CA GLU A 49 -6.37 -0.98 13.97
C GLU A 49 -7.68 -0.41 13.40
N ALA A 50 -7.61 0.35 12.31
CA ALA A 50 -8.81 0.91 11.69
C ALA A 50 -9.80 -0.17 11.24
N VAL A 51 -9.33 -1.29 10.68
CA VAL A 51 -10.17 -2.44 10.33
C VAL A 51 -10.86 -3.01 11.56
N ASN A 52 -10.12 -3.24 12.65
CA ASN A 52 -10.69 -3.78 13.90
C ASN A 52 -11.76 -2.84 14.50
N VAL A 53 -11.52 -1.52 14.48
CA VAL A 53 -12.51 -0.51 14.93
C VAL A 53 -13.77 -0.57 14.07
N LEU A 54 -13.62 -0.61 12.75
CA LEU A 54 -14.75 -0.66 11.82
C LEU A 54 -15.63 -1.90 12.00
N GLU A 55 -15.00 -3.06 12.23
CA GLU A 55 -15.71 -4.32 12.47
C GLU A 55 -16.42 -4.31 13.83
N ALA A 56 -15.77 -3.76 14.87
CA ALA A 56 -16.36 -3.65 16.21
C ALA A 56 -17.57 -2.71 16.24
N ASP A 57 -17.57 -1.66 15.42
CA ASP A 57 -18.68 -0.71 15.26
C ASP A 57 -19.85 -1.25 14.42
N GLY A 58 -19.82 -2.52 14.05
CA GLY A 58 -20.89 -3.18 13.27
C GLY A 58 -20.79 -2.92 11.76
N GLY A 59 -19.63 -2.53 11.26
CA GLY A 59 -19.34 -2.30 9.83
C GLY A 59 -19.31 -3.58 8.96
N GLY A 60 -19.61 -4.74 9.56
CA GLY A 60 -19.51 -6.04 8.88
C GLY A 60 -18.07 -6.56 8.84
N CYS A 61 -17.88 -7.76 8.25
CA CYS A 61 -16.57 -8.34 8.08
C CYS A 61 -15.89 -7.75 6.83
N VAL A 62 -14.62 -7.39 6.97
CA VAL A 62 -13.80 -6.87 5.86
C VAL A 62 -12.98 -8.01 5.28
N ASP A 63 -13.18 -8.38 4.02
CA ASP A 63 -12.41 -9.44 3.37
C ASP A 63 -11.11 -8.92 2.73
N ILE A 64 -11.19 -7.75 2.10
CA ILE A 64 -10.09 -7.12 1.36
C ILE A 64 -9.88 -5.69 1.86
N VAL A 65 -8.63 -5.34 2.13
CA VAL A 65 -8.20 -4.03 2.58
C VAL A 65 -7.30 -3.40 1.53
N ALA A 66 -7.75 -2.34 0.88
CA ALA A 66 -6.91 -1.52 0.01
C ALA A 66 -6.30 -0.37 0.82
N MET A 67 -5.00 -0.44 1.07
CA MET A 67 -4.23 0.59 1.74
C MET A 67 -3.65 1.57 0.72
N VAL A 68 -3.95 2.85 0.89
CA VAL A 68 -3.39 3.95 0.10
C VAL A 68 -2.75 4.93 1.07
N GLN A 69 -1.44 5.10 0.98
CA GLN A 69 -0.71 6.03 1.85
C GLN A 69 -1.03 7.48 1.48
N GLY A 70 -0.93 8.38 2.47
CA GLY A 70 -1.29 9.79 2.30
C GLY A 70 -0.36 10.57 1.36
N ASP A 71 0.85 10.06 1.14
CA ASP A 71 1.85 10.57 0.20
C ASP A 71 1.62 10.13 -1.26
N GLU A 72 0.52 9.42 -1.53
CA GLU A 72 0.08 9.05 -2.89
C GLU A 72 -1.12 9.90 -3.39
N PRO A 73 -1.03 11.24 -3.37
CA PRO A 73 -2.17 12.10 -3.67
C PRO A 73 -2.63 12.02 -5.12
N LEU A 74 -1.79 11.51 -6.01
CA LEU A 74 -2.05 11.41 -7.45
C LEU A 74 -2.42 10.00 -7.90
N VAL A 75 -2.62 9.04 -6.99
CA VAL A 75 -3.04 7.68 -7.36
C VAL A 75 -4.27 7.69 -8.28
N GLY A 76 -4.16 6.98 -9.41
CA GLY A 76 -5.26 6.85 -10.35
C GLY A 76 -6.34 5.92 -9.83
N PRO A 77 -7.64 6.28 -9.88
CA PRO A 77 -8.70 5.37 -9.47
C PRO A 77 -8.66 4.03 -10.19
N GLU A 78 -8.29 4.03 -11.46
CA GLU A 78 -8.16 2.81 -12.26
C GLU A 78 -7.00 1.92 -11.75
N SER A 79 -5.87 2.51 -11.38
CA SER A 79 -4.75 1.77 -10.80
C SER A 79 -5.14 1.09 -9.49
N LEU A 80 -5.91 1.79 -8.65
CA LEU A 80 -6.42 1.22 -7.40
C LEU A 80 -7.41 0.07 -7.66
N ARG A 81 -8.33 0.20 -8.64
CA ARG A 81 -9.22 -0.91 -9.03
C ARG A 81 -8.43 -2.15 -9.43
N ARG A 82 -7.38 -2.00 -10.26
CA ARG A 82 -6.53 -3.12 -10.68
C ARG A 82 -5.85 -3.83 -9.52
N VAL A 83 -5.37 -3.09 -8.53
CA VAL A 83 -4.77 -3.71 -7.32
C VAL A 83 -5.82 -4.52 -6.55
N VAL A 84 -7.04 -3.98 -6.41
CA VAL A 84 -8.15 -4.71 -5.77
C VAL A 84 -8.59 -5.91 -6.60
N GLU A 85 -8.64 -5.79 -7.93
CA GLU A 85 -8.99 -6.90 -8.85
C GLU A 85 -8.02 -8.08 -8.74
N CYS A 86 -6.73 -7.84 -8.44
CA CYS A 86 -5.78 -8.93 -8.18
C CYS A 86 -6.24 -9.85 -7.04
N MET A 87 -7.01 -9.33 -6.10
CA MET A 87 -7.53 -10.09 -4.97
C MET A 87 -8.70 -11.03 -5.33
N SER A 88 -9.17 -11.03 -6.60
CA SER A 88 -10.14 -12.02 -7.10
C SER A 88 -9.54 -13.42 -7.17
N ASP A 89 -8.22 -13.53 -7.31
CA ASP A 89 -7.49 -14.78 -7.19
C ASP A 89 -7.36 -15.15 -5.70
N PRO A 90 -7.90 -16.28 -5.23
CA PRO A 90 -7.86 -16.68 -3.82
C PRO A 90 -6.44 -16.94 -3.30
N ASP A 91 -5.50 -17.24 -4.17
CA ASP A 91 -4.10 -17.50 -3.80
C ASP A 91 -3.31 -16.21 -3.55
N VAL A 92 -3.80 -15.06 -4.04
CA VAL A 92 -3.18 -13.76 -3.79
C VAL A 92 -3.52 -13.27 -2.39
N GLN A 93 -2.52 -13.14 -1.54
CA GLN A 93 -2.64 -12.66 -0.17
C GLN A 93 -2.37 -11.16 -0.06
N ILE A 94 -1.40 -10.67 -0.83
CA ILE A 94 -0.97 -9.27 -0.85
C ILE A 94 -0.69 -8.88 -2.30
N ALA A 95 -1.20 -7.74 -2.74
CA ALA A 95 -0.86 -7.13 -4.02
C ALA A 95 -0.30 -5.72 -3.79
N ASN A 96 0.71 -5.33 -4.57
CA ASN A 96 1.31 -4.01 -4.51
C ASN A 96 1.30 -3.35 -5.89
N LEU A 97 0.95 -2.08 -5.95
CA LEU A 97 1.05 -1.30 -7.17
C LEU A 97 2.50 -0.89 -7.41
N VAL A 98 2.98 -1.16 -8.62
CA VAL A 98 4.32 -0.75 -9.06
C VAL A 98 4.23 -0.01 -10.39
N TYR A 99 5.22 0.84 -10.68
CA TYR A 99 5.35 1.47 -11.99
C TYR A 99 6.75 1.25 -12.56
N PRO A 100 6.87 1.12 -13.90
CA PRO A 100 8.16 1.02 -14.57
C PRO A 100 8.79 2.39 -14.73
N THR A 101 10.11 2.48 -14.50
CA THR A 101 10.91 3.66 -14.83
C THR A 101 12.22 3.29 -15.51
N SER A 102 12.64 4.13 -16.45
CA SER A 102 13.98 4.09 -17.06
C SER A 102 14.81 5.33 -16.69
N ASN A 103 14.30 6.17 -15.79
CA ASN A 103 15.03 7.34 -15.29
C ASN A 103 16.14 6.89 -14.32
N PRO A 104 17.43 7.11 -14.66
CA PRO A 104 18.54 6.70 -13.81
C PRO A 104 18.49 7.34 -12.41
N GLU A 105 18.02 8.58 -12.30
CA GLU A 105 17.92 9.29 -11.02
C GLU A 105 16.94 8.61 -10.09
N GLU A 106 15.77 8.18 -10.61
CA GLU A 106 14.78 7.43 -9.82
C GLU A 106 15.30 6.04 -9.40
N ILE A 107 16.07 5.38 -10.28
CA ILE A 107 16.59 4.04 -10.02
C ILE A 107 17.64 4.05 -8.91
N VAL A 108 18.48 5.09 -8.84
CA VAL A 108 19.54 5.17 -7.81
C VAL A 108 19.07 5.84 -6.51
N ASP A 109 17.92 6.52 -6.53
CA ASP A 109 17.36 7.15 -5.33
C ASP A 109 16.96 6.10 -4.29
N PRO A 110 17.55 6.11 -3.07
CA PRO A 110 17.22 5.17 -2.01
C PRO A 110 15.82 5.38 -1.42
N ASN A 111 15.16 6.52 -1.67
CA ASN A 111 13.77 6.74 -1.27
C ASN A 111 12.80 5.92 -2.14
N ASN A 112 13.18 5.62 -3.36
CA ASN A 112 12.42 4.73 -4.23
C ASN A 112 12.77 3.28 -3.94
N VAL A 113 11.79 2.46 -3.58
CA VAL A 113 11.99 1.02 -3.38
C VAL A 113 11.84 0.31 -4.71
N LYS A 114 12.91 -0.34 -5.18
CA LYS A 114 12.90 -1.16 -6.41
C LYS A 114 12.42 -2.56 -6.10
N VAL A 115 11.70 -3.17 -7.05
CA VAL A 115 11.23 -4.54 -6.92
C VAL A 115 11.60 -5.38 -8.14
N VAL A 116 12.05 -6.61 -7.89
CA VAL A 116 12.25 -7.62 -8.93
C VAL A 116 11.11 -8.63 -8.83
N ILE A 117 10.54 -8.97 -9.99
CA ILE A 117 9.42 -9.90 -10.10
C ILE A 117 9.76 -11.11 -10.96
N ASP A 118 9.08 -12.21 -10.74
CA ASP A 118 9.12 -13.38 -11.62
C ASP A 118 8.19 -13.20 -12.86
N ARG A 119 8.12 -14.25 -13.70
CA ARG A 119 7.26 -14.26 -14.89
C ARG A 119 5.77 -14.26 -14.57
N LEU A 120 5.39 -14.67 -13.36
CA LEU A 120 4.02 -14.69 -12.86
C LEU A 120 3.66 -13.39 -12.14
N LYS A 121 4.58 -12.41 -12.13
CA LYS A 121 4.49 -11.13 -11.44
C LYS A 121 4.52 -11.23 -9.90
N ASN A 122 5.01 -12.34 -9.35
CA ASN A 122 5.28 -12.41 -7.92
C ASN A 122 6.53 -11.61 -7.59
N ALA A 123 6.47 -10.81 -6.53
CA ALA A 123 7.64 -10.09 -6.04
C ALA A 123 8.65 -11.08 -5.45
N LEU A 124 9.89 -11.00 -5.93
CA LEU A 124 11.00 -11.83 -5.46
C LEU A 124 11.85 -11.10 -4.42
N TYR A 125 12.02 -9.79 -4.60
CA TYR A 125 12.85 -8.98 -3.70
C TYR A 125 12.57 -7.49 -3.86
N PHE A 126 12.52 -6.79 -2.73
CA PHE A 126 12.44 -5.33 -2.66
C PHE A 126 13.77 -4.77 -2.15
N SER A 127 14.23 -3.64 -2.71
CA SER A 127 15.50 -3.04 -2.31
C SER A 127 15.50 -1.52 -2.50
N ARG A 128 16.09 -0.81 -1.55
CA ARG A 128 16.43 0.62 -1.72
C ARG A 128 17.64 0.82 -2.63
N ALA A 129 18.54 -0.16 -2.72
CA ALA A 129 19.60 -0.15 -3.70
C ALA A 129 19.05 -0.39 -5.12
N ALA A 130 19.81 0.04 -6.14
CA ALA A 130 19.43 -0.20 -7.54
C ALA A 130 19.48 -1.71 -7.85
N ILE A 131 18.34 -2.28 -8.22
CA ILE A 131 18.18 -3.67 -8.68
C ILE A 131 17.30 -3.72 -9.93
N PRO A 132 17.58 -4.66 -10.89
CA PRO A 132 18.79 -5.46 -11.00
C PRO A 132 20.04 -4.59 -11.27
N ALA A 133 21.22 -5.07 -10.91
CA ALA A 133 22.45 -4.38 -11.25
C ALA A 133 22.72 -4.48 -12.76
N SER A 134 23.06 -3.35 -13.39
CA SER A 134 23.51 -3.34 -14.79
C SER A 134 25.04 -3.52 -14.84
N MET A 135 25.52 -4.51 -15.59
CA MET A 135 26.95 -4.70 -15.83
C MET A 135 27.50 -3.73 -16.89
N ASN A 136 26.64 -3.18 -17.74
CA ASN A 136 27.00 -2.22 -18.78
C ASN A 136 26.26 -0.91 -18.56
N SER A 137 27.01 0.16 -18.32
CA SER A 137 26.47 1.52 -18.15
C SER A 137 25.71 2.07 -19.37
N SER A 138 25.86 1.42 -20.54
CA SER A 138 25.14 1.76 -21.78
C SER A 138 23.78 1.09 -21.91
N ASN A 139 23.45 0.09 -21.10
CA ASN A 139 22.16 -0.58 -21.14
C ASN A 139 21.15 0.17 -20.25
N VAL A 140 20.26 0.89 -20.88
CA VAL A 140 19.07 1.43 -20.20
C VAL A 140 18.16 0.25 -19.87
N PHE A 141 18.06 -0.10 -18.59
CA PHE A 141 17.08 -1.08 -18.14
C PHE A 141 15.90 -0.34 -17.48
N SER A 142 14.75 -0.95 -17.51
CA SER A 142 13.57 -0.46 -16.78
C SER A 142 13.51 -1.16 -15.44
N ALA A 143 13.53 -0.39 -14.35
CA ALA A 143 13.25 -0.87 -13.00
C ALA A 143 11.76 -0.75 -12.70
N LEU A 144 11.25 -1.58 -11.81
CA LEU A 144 9.94 -1.42 -11.21
C LEU A 144 10.10 -0.73 -9.85
N ILE A 145 9.32 0.31 -9.64
CA ILE A 145 9.29 1.07 -8.38
C ILE A 145 7.99 0.74 -7.64
N GLN A 146 8.11 0.38 -6.38
CA GLN A 146 7.00 0.20 -5.45
C GLN A 146 6.32 1.55 -5.17
N THR A 147 4.99 1.54 -5.05
CA THR A 147 4.21 2.67 -4.54
C THR A 147 3.64 2.37 -3.15
N GLY A 148 3.14 3.39 -2.47
CA GLY A 148 2.43 3.25 -1.20
C GLY A 148 0.99 2.69 -1.32
N VAL A 149 0.71 1.92 -2.39
CA VAL A 149 -0.63 1.37 -2.68
C VAL A 149 -0.59 -0.15 -2.65
N PHE A 150 -1.34 -0.73 -1.73
CA PHE A 150 -1.41 -2.18 -1.52
C PHE A 150 -2.87 -2.64 -1.43
N ALA A 151 -3.10 -3.91 -1.74
CA ALA A 151 -4.29 -4.63 -1.31
C ALA A 151 -3.87 -5.87 -0.51
N PHE A 152 -4.57 -6.13 0.56
CA PHE A 152 -4.34 -7.27 1.45
C PHE A 152 -5.63 -8.06 1.60
N ARG A 153 -5.53 -9.38 1.75
CA ARG A 153 -6.56 -10.08 2.50
C ARG A 153 -6.48 -9.65 3.96
N ARG A 154 -7.63 -9.48 4.60
CA ARG A 154 -7.69 -9.05 6.01
C ARG A 154 -6.76 -9.86 6.90
N GLU A 155 -6.82 -11.18 6.80
CA GLU A 155 -6.03 -12.07 7.63
C GLU A 155 -4.53 -11.98 7.34
N ALA A 156 -4.16 -11.76 6.08
CA ALA A 156 -2.77 -11.52 5.70
C ALA A 156 -2.25 -10.19 6.28
N LEU A 157 -3.08 -9.13 6.32
CA LEU A 157 -2.71 -7.86 6.95
C LEU A 157 -2.49 -8.02 8.46
N LEU A 158 -3.38 -8.73 9.15
CA LEU A 158 -3.24 -8.95 10.59
C LEU A 158 -2.01 -9.80 10.90
N LEU A 159 -1.83 -10.92 10.18
CA LEU A 159 -0.66 -11.78 10.33
C LEU A 159 0.65 -11.04 10.04
N PHE A 160 0.68 -10.19 9.00
CA PHE A 160 1.87 -9.41 8.65
C PHE A 160 2.35 -8.53 9.82
N ASN A 161 1.42 -7.94 10.57
CA ASN A 161 1.74 -7.09 11.72
C ASN A 161 2.19 -7.87 12.97
N GLU A 162 1.93 -9.18 13.02
CA GLU A 162 2.37 -10.07 14.12
C GLU A 162 3.75 -10.68 13.85
N LEU A 163 4.24 -10.62 12.60
CA LEU A 163 5.53 -11.19 12.24
C LEU A 163 6.67 -10.36 12.85
N GLU A 164 7.65 -11.06 13.40
CA GLU A 164 8.91 -10.44 13.81
C GLU A 164 9.72 -10.00 12.59
N GLU A 165 10.41 -8.87 12.74
CA GLU A 165 11.32 -8.39 11.70
C GLU A 165 12.42 -9.41 11.39
N SER A 166 12.57 -9.72 10.12
CA SER A 166 13.66 -10.57 9.66
C SER A 166 15.02 -9.85 9.72
N ASN A 167 16.11 -10.62 9.66
CA ASN A 167 17.45 -10.02 9.60
C ASN A 167 17.66 -9.12 8.37
N LEU A 168 16.93 -9.37 7.28
CA LEU A 168 17.00 -8.54 6.06
C LEU A 168 16.31 -7.19 6.22
N GLU A 169 15.30 -7.09 7.06
CA GLU A 169 14.60 -5.82 7.32
C GLU A 169 15.40 -4.88 8.23
N LYS A 170 16.40 -5.43 8.93
CA LYS A 170 17.28 -4.68 9.85
C LYS A 170 18.53 -4.11 9.18
N ILE A 171 18.72 -4.35 7.87
CA ILE A 171 19.83 -3.84 7.06
C ILE A 171 19.41 -2.58 6.31
#